data_78a9fe0d0cfb1bead6edeb686d59c4a0
#
_entry.id   78a9fe0d0cfb1bead6edeb686d59c4a0
#
_cell.length_a   1.000
_cell.length_b   1.000
_cell.length_c   1.000
_cell.angle_alpha   90.00
_cell.angle_beta   90.00
_cell.angle_gamma   90.00
#
_symmetry.space_group_name_H-M   'P 1'
#
loop_
_entity.id
_entity.type
_entity.pdbx_description
1 polymer ?
#
loop_
_entity_poly.entity_id
_entity_poly.type
_entity_poly.pdbx_seq_one_letter_code
_entity_poly.pdbx_strand_id
1 'polypeptide(L)'
;MKNIKMEAYIMFKKLYILLLLVAALVISCGTGVSKKNPEGWINKDTFRVLGMGSPSDSVDANDKFRREITSKQAAELDAKNKIVAKIAGSYIESLSSTEKGMIDEYVIQERVAGRIRGVSVVETKWDSKQNCTVVAELYSRGLKNQMDSLISQYLKEVGMQYTAQDIAGKVQTYE
;
A
#
# COMPACT_ATOMS: atom_id res chain seq x y z
N MET A 1 23.05 46.84 -40.26
CA MET A 1 23.44 46.07 -39.06
C MET A 1 22.44 46.13 -37.89
N LYS A 2 21.51 47.07 -37.81
CA LYS A 2 20.52 47.16 -36.68
C LYS A 2 19.42 46.11 -36.75
N ASN A 3 18.96 45.70 -37.92
CA ASN A 3 17.85 44.75 -38.12
C ASN A 3 18.18 43.29 -37.70
N ILE A 4 19.43 42.85 -37.92
CA ILE A 4 19.85 41.46 -37.61
C ILE A 4 19.89 41.24 -36.09
N LYS A 5 20.23 42.25 -35.30
CA LYS A 5 20.22 42.14 -33.82
C LYS A 5 18.82 42.10 -33.25
N MET A 6 17.84 42.70 -33.90
CA MET A 6 16.45 42.73 -33.44
C MET A 6 15.75 41.41 -33.77
N GLU A 7 16.03 40.80 -34.89
CA GLU A 7 15.52 39.47 -35.28
C GLU A 7 16.06 38.38 -34.32
N ALA A 8 17.35 38.42 -34.02
CA ALA A 8 17.97 37.50 -33.08
C ALA A 8 17.36 37.63 -31.67
N TYR A 9 17.12 38.84 -31.21
CA TYR A 9 16.49 39.08 -29.87
C TYR A 9 15.08 38.53 -29.81
N ILE A 10 14.27 38.68 -30.87
CA ILE A 10 12.90 38.15 -30.96
C ILE A 10 12.91 36.63 -30.98
N MET A 11 13.84 35.99 -31.69
CA MET A 11 14.00 34.53 -31.69
C MET A 11 14.38 33.99 -30.32
N PHE A 12 15.35 34.59 -29.62
CA PHE A 12 15.73 34.21 -28.28
C PHE A 12 14.58 34.36 -27.28
N LYS A 13 13.77 35.41 -27.40
CA LYS A 13 12.61 35.62 -26.50
C LYS A 13 11.53 34.57 -26.73
N LYS A 14 11.26 34.18 -27.99
CA LYS A 14 10.31 33.11 -28.34
C LYS A 14 10.83 31.74 -27.82
N LEU A 15 12.10 31.46 -27.98
CA LEU A 15 12.72 30.22 -27.49
C LEU A 15 12.65 30.14 -25.94
N TYR A 16 12.88 31.24 -25.25
CA TYR A 16 12.82 31.31 -23.79
C TYR A 16 11.39 31.10 -23.27
N ILE A 17 10.37 31.66 -23.94
CA ILE A 17 8.95 31.45 -23.61
C ILE A 17 8.54 29.99 -23.85
N LEU A 18 9.02 29.38 -24.94
CA LEU A 18 8.76 27.95 -25.22
C LEU A 18 9.39 27.04 -24.16
N LEU A 19 10.60 27.36 -23.73
CA LEU A 19 11.33 26.60 -22.68
C LEU A 19 10.63 26.71 -21.33
N LEU A 20 10.09 27.88 -20.98
CA LEU A 20 9.29 28.08 -19.77
C LEU A 20 7.97 27.32 -19.81
N LEU A 21 7.30 27.25 -20.99
CA LEU A 21 6.07 26.49 -21.19
C LEU A 21 6.32 24.98 -21.04
N VAL A 22 7.41 24.45 -21.57
CA VAL A 22 7.80 23.04 -21.43
C VAL A 22 8.15 22.73 -19.97
N ALA A 23 8.86 23.62 -19.27
CA ALA A 23 9.18 23.45 -17.85
C ALA A 23 7.93 23.43 -16.96
N ALA A 24 6.90 24.22 -17.28
CA ALA A 24 5.62 24.21 -16.57
C ALA A 24 4.83 22.89 -16.72
N LEU A 25 4.96 22.20 -17.86
CA LEU A 25 4.29 20.92 -18.12
C LEU A 25 4.93 19.75 -17.36
N VAL A 26 6.22 19.82 -17.01
CA VAL A 26 6.93 18.74 -16.29
C VAL A 26 6.60 18.74 -14.80
N ILE A 27 6.15 19.86 -14.23
CA ILE A 27 5.83 20.00 -12.80
C ILE A 27 4.45 19.42 -12.47
N SER A 28 3.60 19.13 -13.47
CA SER A 28 2.20 18.68 -13.27
C SER A 28 2.02 17.17 -13.04
N CYS A 29 3.06 16.35 -13.06
CA CYS A 29 2.99 14.91 -12.76
C CYS A 29 3.49 14.55 -11.35
N GLY A 30 3.14 15.36 -10.37
CA GLY A 30 3.24 14.98 -8.97
C GLY A 30 1.96 14.21 -8.58
N THR A 31 1.91 12.89 -8.77
CA THR A 31 0.92 12.05 -8.06
C THR A 31 1.17 12.23 -6.58
N GLY A 32 0.40 13.13 -5.97
CA GLY A 32 0.41 13.34 -4.54
C GLY A 32 -0.07 12.08 -3.81
N VAL A 33 0.81 11.10 -3.67
CA VAL A 33 0.65 10.06 -2.66
C VAL A 33 0.65 10.81 -1.34
N SER A 34 -0.52 10.90 -0.74
CA SER A 34 -0.70 11.56 0.54
C SER A 34 0.25 10.92 1.55
N LYS A 35 1.34 11.62 1.92
CA LYS A 35 2.26 11.21 2.99
C LYS A 35 1.57 11.04 4.36
N LYS A 36 0.25 11.26 4.42
CA LYS A 36 -0.52 11.33 5.66
C LYS A 36 -0.87 9.96 6.25
N ASN A 37 -0.86 8.89 5.44
CA ASN A 37 -1.19 7.54 5.88
C ASN A 37 -0.27 6.51 5.22
N PRO A 38 0.98 6.31 5.70
CA PRO A 38 1.85 5.27 5.17
C PRO A 38 1.20 3.89 5.39
N GLU A 39 1.26 3.03 4.37
CA GLU A 39 0.87 1.62 4.50
C GLU A 39 2.05 0.79 5.01
N GLY A 40 1.77 -0.23 5.78
CA GLY A 40 2.77 -1.14 6.33
C GLY A 40 2.82 -1.13 7.87
N TRP A 41 3.95 -1.52 8.42
CA TRP A 41 4.20 -1.48 9.85
C TRP A 41 4.34 -0.03 10.33
N ILE A 42 3.39 0.45 11.12
CA ILE A 42 3.46 1.76 11.77
C ILE A 42 4.37 1.68 12.99
N ASN A 43 4.29 0.57 13.71
CA ASN A 43 5.14 0.20 14.83
C ASN A 43 5.02 -1.32 15.05
N LYS A 44 5.67 -1.85 16.10
CA LYS A 44 5.64 -3.29 16.43
C LYS A 44 4.25 -3.88 16.77
N ASP A 45 3.28 -3.02 17.04
CA ASP A 45 1.94 -3.41 17.49
C ASP A 45 0.86 -3.12 16.44
N THR A 46 1.17 -2.34 15.40
CA THR A 46 0.17 -1.81 14.44
C THR A 46 0.62 -1.96 12.99
N PHE A 47 -0.24 -2.55 12.17
CA PHE A 47 -0.10 -2.60 10.72
C PHE A 47 -1.25 -1.87 10.05
N ARG A 48 -0.98 -1.03 9.04
CA ARG A 48 -1.96 -0.17 8.37
C ARG A 48 -2.00 -0.43 6.88
N VAL A 49 -3.20 -0.35 6.30
CA VAL A 49 -3.41 -0.40 4.85
C VAL A 49 -4.52 0.54 4.41
N LEU A 50 -4.54 0.82 3.11
CA LEU A 50 -5.65 1.48 2.42
C LEU A 50 -6.47 0.42 1.69
N GLY A 51 -7.75 0.30 2.04
CA GLY A 51 -8.71 -0.51 1.31
C GLY A 51 -9.55 0.36 0.37
N MET A 52 -9.89 -0.18 -0.79
CA MET A 52 -10.73 0.48 -1.79
C MET A 52 -11.91 -0.41 -2.17
N GLY A 53 -13.08 0.21 -2.39
CA GLY A 53 -14.26 -0.52 -2.83
C GLY A 53 -15.17 0.35 -3.68
N SER A 54 -15.76 -0.26 -4.70
CA SER A 54 -16.78 0.36 -5.53
C SER A 54 -18.17 -0.10 -5.10
N PRO A 55 -19.22 0.70 -5.38
CA PRO A 55 -20.60 0.25 -5.19
C PRO A 55 -20.90 -1.03 -5.97
N SER A 56 -21.76 -1.87 -5.43
CA SER A 56 -22.25 -3.05 -6.17
C SER A 56 -23.07 -2.64 -7.39
N ASP A 57 -22.84 -3.27 -8.54
CA ASP A 57 -23.61 -3.04 -9.78
C ASP A 57 -25.10 -3.44 -9.63
N SER A 58 -25.45 -4.25 -8.64
CA SER A 58 -26.82 -4.62 -8.34
C SER A 58 -27.64 -3.55 -7.62
N VAL A 59 -26.98 -2.45 -7.19
CA VAL A 59 -27.62 -1.34 -6.46
C VAL A 59 -28.01 -0.24 -7.44
N ASP A 60 -29.26 0.25 -7.35
CA ASP A 60 -29.74 1.38 -8.15
C ASP A 60 -28.80 2.58 -8.06
N ALA A 61 -28.53 3.21 -9.20
CA ALA A 61 -27.64 4.38 -9.30
C ALA A 61 -28.10 5.57 -8.45
N ASN A 62 -29.42 5.69 -8.21
CA ASN A 62 -30.03 6.75 -7.41
C ASN A 62 -30.05 6.43 -5.91
N ASP A 63 -29.83 5.18 -5.50
CA ASP A 63 -29.79 4.78 -4.09
C ASP A 63 -28.38 5.02 -3.51
N LYS A 64 -28.07 6.31 -3.26
CA LYS A 64 -26.79 6.75 -2.72
C LYS A 64 -26.42 6.01 -1.44
N PHE A 65 -27.36 5.81 -0.53
CA PHE A 65 -27.11 5.19 0.77
C PHE A 65 -26.66 3.74 0.64
N ARG A 66 -27.37 2.92 -0.18
CA ARG A 66 -26.97 1.54 -0.42
C ARG A 66 -25.65 1.43 -1.18
N ARG A 67 -25.40 2.35 -2.10
CA ARG A 67 -24.12 2.43 -2.83
C ARG A 67 -22.95 2.72 -1.87
N GLU A 68 -23.10 3.64 -0.93
CA GLU A 68 -22.07 3.94 0.09
C GLU A 68 -21.85 2.76 1.03
N ILE A 69 -22.90 2.03 1.44
CA ILE A 69 -22.76 0.82 2.28
C ILE A 69 -21.99 -0.28 1.53
N THR A 70 -22.38 -0.59 0.31
CA THR A 70 -21.77 -1.69 -0.45
C THR A 70 -20.32 -1.39 -0.81
N SER A 71 -19.99 -0.15 -1.20
CA SER A 71 -18.61 0.27 -1.46
C SER A 71 -17.75 0.23 -0.20
N LYS A 72 -18.30 0.61 0.96
CA LYS A 72 -17.59 0.50 2.24
C LYS A 72 -17.30 -0.95 2.61
N GLN A 73 -18.28 -1.84 2.47
CA GLN A 73 -18.09 -3.28 2.73
C GLN A 73 -17.00 -3.87 1.82
N ALA A 74 -17.01 -3.52 0.53
CA ALA A 74 -15.98 -3.93 -0.41
C ALA A 74 -14.59 -3.39 -0.02
N ALA A 75 -14.50 -2.11 0.39
CA ALA A 75 -13.25 -1.51 0.85
C ALA A 75 -12.69 -2.16 2.13
N GLU A 76 -13.56 -2.51 3.08
CA GLU A 76 -13.17 -3.23 4.30
C GLU A 76 -12.66 -4.64 4.01
N LEU A 77 -13.28 -5.34 3.06
CA LEU A 77 -12.83 -6.66 2.63
C LEU A 77 -11.47 -6.57 1.91
N ASP A 78 -11.32 -5.60 1.00
CA ASP A 78 -10.05 -5.33 0.32
C ASP A 78 -8.93 -5.02 1.34
N ALA A 79 -9.22 -4.19 2.33
CA ALA A 79 -8.25 -3.88 3.39
C ALA A 79 -7.83 -5.13 4.17
N LYS A 80 -8.76 -5.99 4.56
CA LYS A 80 -8.44 -7.26 5.26
C LYS A 80 -7.55 -8.15 4.42
N ASN A 81 -7.86 -8.31 3.13
CA ASN A 81 -7.07 -9.11 2.20
C ASN A 81 -5.66 -8.51 2.01
N LYS A 82 -5.55 -7.19 1.89
CA LYS A 82 -4.27 -6.49 1.78
C LYS A 82 -3.39 -6.64 3.03
N ILE A 83 -3.97 -6.61 4.23
CA ILE A 83 -3.22 -6.85 5.46
C ILE A 83 -2.57 -8.24 5.42
N VAL A 84 -3.33 -9.29 5.07
CA VAL A 84 -2.80 -10.65 4.95
C VAL A 84 -1.69 -10.70 3.92
N ALA A 85 -1.96 -10.22 2.70
CA ALA A 85 -1.03 -10.28 1.58
C ALA A 85 0.28 -9.51 1.86
N LYS A 86 0.17 -8.30 2.41
CA LYS A 86 1.36 -7.45 2.69
C LYS A 86 2.19 -7.99 3.85
N ILE A 87 1.57 -8.47 4.93
CA ILE A 87 2.32 -9.09 6.04
C ILE A 87 3.00 -10.36 5.53
N ALA A 88 2.28 -11.29 4.91
CA ALA A 88 2.87 -12.51 4.37
C ALA A 88 3.96 -12.21 3.33
N GLY A 89 3.69 -11.30 2.39
CA GLY A 89 4.64 -10.87 1.36
C GLY A 89 5.93 -10.32 1.93
N SER A 90 5.88 -9.50 2.98
CA SER A 90 7.11 -8.96 3.61
C SER A 90 8.03 -10.05 4.16
N TYR A 91 7.47 -11.14 4.68
CA TYR A 91 8.26 -12.30 5.12
C TYR A 91 8.81 -13.10 3.94
N ILE A 92 7.97 -13.38 2.94
CA ILE A 92 8.40 -14.10 1.73
C ILE A 92 9.52 -13.34 1.01
N GLU A 93 9.39 -12.02 0.87
CA GLU A 93 10.41 -11.16 0.24
C GLU A 93 11.72 -11.14 1.01
N SER A 94 11.68 -11.27 2.34
CA SER A 94 12.87 -11.29 3.19
C SER A 94 13.72 -12.55 3.08
N LEU A 95 13.17 -13.61 2.49
CA LEU A 95 13.88 -14.90 2.32
C LEU A 95 14.73 -14.89 1.05
N SER A 96 15.85 -15.62 1.07
CA SER A 96 16.70 -15.82 -0.10
C SER A 96 16.00 -16.65 -1.19
N SER A 97 16.52 -16.62 -2.41
CA SER A 97 15.97 -17.42 -3.52
C SER A 97 15.97 -18.91 -3.24
N THR A 98 17.01 -19.43 -2.56
CA THR A 98 17.10 -20.83 -2.16
C THR A 98 16.04 -21.19 -1.11
N GLU A 99 15.85 -20.32 -0.11
CA GLU A 99 14.83 -20.48 0.92
C GLU A 99 13.43 -20.44 0.33
N LYS A 100 13.16 -19.52 -0.61
CA LYS A 100 11.86 -19.43 -1.32
C LYS A 100 11.50 -20.71 -2.06
N GLY A 101 12.46 -21.42 -2.62
CA GLY A 101 12.22 -22.70 -3.28
C GLY A 101 11.83 -23.86 -2.34
N MET A 102 12.01 -23.68 -1.02
CA MET A 102 11.67 -24.66 0.03
C MET A 102 10.37 -24.36 0.77
N ILE A 103 9.75 -23.22 0.52
CA ILE A 103 8.54 -22.78 1.21
C ILE A 103 7.31 -22.81 0.29
N ASP A 104 6.15 -23.00 0.89
CA ASP A 104 4.87 -22.77 0.24
C ASP A 104 4.31 -21.40 0.67
N GLU A 105 4.29 -20.45 -0.25
CA GLU A 105 3.80 -19.09 -0.02
C GLU A 105 2.33 -19.07 0.40
N TYR A 106 1.53 -20.01 -0.13
CA TYR A 106 0.13 -20.13 0.25
C TYR A 106 -0.02 -20.52 1.73
N VAL A 107 0.82 -21.43 2.22
CA VAL A 107 0.81 -21.83 3.65
C VAL A 107 1.19 -20.66 4.55
N ILE A 108 2.14 -19.82 4.14
CA ILE A 108 2.47 -18.60 4.90
C ILE A 108 1.26 -17.65 4.94
N GLN A 109 0.60 -17.41 3.81
CA GLN A 109 -0.57 -16.54 3.75
C GLN A 109 -1.72 -17.08 4.62
N GLU A 110 -1.98 -18.38 4.59
CA GLU A 110 -3.02 -19.04 5.37
C GLU A 110 -2.74 -18.93 6.88
N ARG A 111 -1.49 -19.14 7.30
CA ARG A 111 -1.06 -18.99 8.70
C ARG A 111 -1.20 -17.55 9.20
N VAL A 112 -0.80 -16.59 8.39
CA VAL A 112 -0.97 -15.16 8.68
C VAL A 112 -2.46 -14.84 8.79
N ALA A 113 -3.29 -15.26 7.83
CA ALA A 113 -4.75 -15.05 7.83
C ALA A 113 -5.41 -15.62 9.10
N GLY A 114 -4.99 -16.79 9.54
CA GLY A 114 -5.49 -17.43 10.76
C GLY A 114 -5.18 -16.65 12.06
N ARG A 115 -4.19 -15.76 12.04
CA ARG A 115 -3.81 -14.91 13.17
C ARG A 115 -4.41 -13.51 13.14
N ILE A 116 -4.83 -13.03 11.97
CA ILE A 116 -5.37 -11.69 11.80
C ILE A 116 -6.80 -11.62 12.31
N ARG A 117 -6.99 -10.90 13.41
CA ARG A 117 -8.29 -10.63 14.04
C ARG A 117 -8.35 -9.20 14.52
N GLY A 118 -9.55 -8.59 14.47
CA GLY A 118 -9.75 -7.25 15.04
C GLY A 118 -9.22 -6.11 14.16
N VAL A 119 -9.28 -6.27 12.83
CA VAL A 119 -9.04 -5.16 11.90
C VAL A 119 -10.09 -4.07 12.14
N SER A 120 -9.66 -2.85 12.40
CA SER A 120 -10.52 -1.70 12.62
C SER A 120 -10.34 -0.66 11.52
N VAL A 121 -11.44 -0.02 11.11
CA VAL A 121 -11.40 1.12 10.19
C VAL A 121 -11.24 2.39 11.00
N VAL A 122 -10.19 3.17 10.72
CA VAL A 122 -9.88 4.42 11.42
C VAL A 122 -10.30 5.64 10.63
N GLU A 123 -10.42 5.52 9.31
CA GLU A 123 -10.89 6.59 8.44
C GLU A 123 -11.68 6.01 7.26
N THR A 124 -12.74 6.71 6.83
CA THR A 124 -13.55 6.35 5.66
C THR A 124 -13.80 7.59 4.83
N LYS A 125 -13.62 7.48 3.51
CA LYS A 125 -13.89 8.55 2.54
C LYS A 125 -14.62 7.99 1.33
N TRP A 126 -15.54 8.78 0.77
CA TRP A 126 -16.20 8.50 -0.51
C TRP A 126 -15.86 9.58 -1.53
N ASP A 127 -15.73 9.18 -2.76
CA ASP A 127 -15.63 10.09 -3.90
C ASP A 127 -17.02 10.46 -4.44
N SER A 128 -17.05 11.28 -5.50
CA SER A 128 -18.31 11.72 -6.15
C SER A 128 -19.07 10.57 -6.83
N LYS A 129 -18.42 9.43 -7.08
CA LYS A 129 -19.02 8.21 -7.66
C LYS A 129 -19.39 7.18 -6.60
N GLN A 130 -19.34 7.53 -5.33
CA GLN A 130 -19.55 6.69 -4.14
C GLN A 130 -18.55 5.53 -4.03
N ASN A 131 -17.38 5.59 -4.69
CA ASN A 131 -16.30 4.67 -4.36
C ASN A 131 -15.77 5.00 -2.97
N CYS A 132 -15.52 3.97 -2.18
CA CYS A 132 -15.05 4.10 -0.81
C CYS A 132 -13.56 3.84 -0.70
N THR A 133 -12.86 4.67 0.06
CA THR A 133 -11.50 4.40 0.54
C THR A 133 -11.54 4.35 2.05
N VAL A 134 -10.99 3.28 2.63
CA VAL A 134 -10.85 3.13 4.08
C VAL A 134 -9.37 3.07 4.46
N VAL A 135 -9.02 3.68 5.58
CA VAL A 135 -7.77 3.41 6.28
C VAL A 135 -8.09 2.36 7.34
N ALA A 136 -7.48 1.20 7.24
CA ALA A 136 -7.70 0.10 8.16
C ALA A 136 -6.41 -0.23 8.93
N GLU A 137 -6.55 -0.53 10.21
CA GLU A 137 -5.47 -0.91 11.10
C GLU A 137 -5.74 -2.27 11.74
N LEU A 138 -4.71 -3.09 11.76
CA LEU A 138 -4.62 -4.26 12.61
C LEU A 138 -3.76 -3.90 13.82
N TYR A 139 -4.36 -3.89 15.00
CA TYR A 139 -3.67 -3.65 16.26
C TYR A 139 -3.66 -4.91 17.13
N SER A 140 -2.48 -5.29 17.59
CA SER A 140 -2.30 -6.30 18.63
C SER A 140 -0.98 -6.05 19.34
N ARG A 141 -0.97 -6.14 20.69
CA ARG A 141 0.29 -5.98 21.45
C ARG A 141 1.32 -7.02 21.00
N GLY A 142 2.49 -6.55 20.55
CA GLY A 142 3.55 -7.41 20.04
C GLY A 142 3.19 -8.12 18.72
N LEU A 143 2.34 -7.53 17.88
CA LEU A 143 1.88 -8.11 16.62
C LEU A 143 3.04 -8.59 15.76
N LYS A 144 4.07 -7.75 15.59
CA LYS A 144 5.25 -8.12 14.80
C LYS A 144 5.95 -9.34 15.39
N ASN A 145 6.19 -9.39 16.70
CA ASN A 145 6.83 -10.52 17.36
C ASN A 145 5.98 -11.81 17.23
N GLN A 146 4.66 -11.70 17.26
CA GLN A 146 3.76 -12.84 17.04
C GLN A 146 3.91 -13.39 15.61
N MET A 147 4.02 -12.50 14.60
CA MET A 147 4.24 -12.89 13.20
C MET A 147 5.65 -13.48 13.02
N ASP A 148 6.70 -12.86 13.57
CA ASP A 148 8.07 -13.37 13.53
C ASP A 148 8.14 -14.81 14.12
N SER A 149 7.47 -15.06 15.24
CA SER A 149 7.40 -16.38 15.85
C SER A 149 6.62 -17.39 15.00
N LEU A 150 5.50 -16.97 14.42
CA LEU A 150 4.69 -17.80 13.54
C LEU A 150 5.47 -18.27 12.31
N ILE A 151 6.20 -17.36 11.67
CA ILE A 151 7.01 -17.66 10.49
C ILE A 151 8.24 -18.51 10.86
N SER A 152 8.92 -18.18 11.97
CA SER A 152 10.03 -19.00 12.47
C SER A 152 9.60 -20.45 12.74
N GLN A 153 8.40 -20.64 13.31
CA GLN A 153 7.87 -21.99 13.52
C GLN A 153 7.65 -22.73 12.20
N TYR A 154 7.03 -22.08 11.20
CA TYR A 154 6.83 -22.68 9.89
C TYR A 154 8.15 -23.04 9.20
N LEU A 155 9.15 -22.15 9.23
CA LEU A 155 10.46 -22.42 8.63
C LEU A 155 11.14 -23.62 9.27
N LYS A 156 11.01 -23.82 10.58
CA LYS A 156 11.51 -25.02 11.27
C LYS A 156 10.80 -26.30 10.80
N GLU A 157 9.49 -26.24 10.58
CA GLU A 157 8.71 -27.39 10.07
C GLU A 157 9.17 -27.83 8.68
N VAL A 158 9.61 -26.90 7.83
CA VAL A 158 10.17 -27.20 6.50
C VAL A 158 11.70 -27.43 6.50
N GLY A 159 12.30 -27.60 7.70
CA GLY A 159 13.70 -27.98 7.85
C GLY A 159 14.71 -26.83 7.89
N MET A 160 14.25 -25.59 7.94
CA MET A 160 15.10 -24.41 8.07
C MET A 160 15.28 -24.00 9.53
N GLN A 161 16.52 -23.66 9.92
CA GLN A 161 16.81 -23.23 11.31
C GLN A 161 16.88 -21.71 11.41
N TYR A 162 15.71 -21.09 11.64
CA TYR A 162 15.59 -19.66 11.93
C TYR A 162 14.97 -19.45 13.31
N THR A 163 15.56 -18.51 14.07
CA THR A 163 14.93 -17.99 15.30
C THR A 163 13.99 -16.83 14.96
N ALA A 164 13.10 -16.46 15.90
CA ALA A 164 12.26 -15.28 15.72
C ALA A 164 13.10 -13.98 15.59
N GLN A 165 14.28 -13.91 16.24
CA GLN A 165 15.21 -12.79 16.11
C GLN A 165 15.81 -12.69 14.71
N ASP A 166 16.17 -13.83 14.10
CA ASP A 166 16.70 -13.85 12.73
C ASP A 166 15.66 -13.33 11.75
N ILE A 167 14.40 -13.72 11.92
CA ILE A 167 13.28 -13.24 11.10
C ILE A 167 13.02 -11.76 11.34
N ALA A 168 12.99 -11.31 12.60
CA ALA A 168 12.78 -9.90 12.95
C ALA A 168 13.82 -8.96 12.32
N GLY A 169 15.07 -9.41 12.22
CA GLY A 169 16.13 -8.66 11.56
C GLY A 169 16.03 -8.57 10.03
N LYS A 170 15.30 -9.50 9.40
CA LYS A 170 15.09 -9.51 7.94
C LYS A 170 13.93 -8.63 7.49
N VAL A 171 12.88 -8.51 8.29
CA VAL A 171 11.68 -7.72 7.95
C VAL A 171 11.78 -6.31 8.53
N GLN A 172 12.03 -5.33 7.66
CA GLN A 172 12.14 -3.92 8.08
C GLN A 172 10.80 -3.37 8.53
N THR A 173 10.81 -2.67 9.67
CA THR A 173 9.75 -1.74 10.07
C THR A 173 10.13 -0.35 9.57
N TYR A 174 9.20 0.36 8.94
CA TYR A 174 9.38 1.78 8.66
C TYR A 174 9.15 2.53 9.97
N GLU A 175 10.24 2.97 10.62
CA GLU A 175 10.22 3.98 11.66
C GLU A 175 10.25 5.40 11.08
#